data_5b3d833d51d8885c9512e8c3dddb7e38
#
_entry.id   5b3d833d51d8885c9512e8c3dddb7e38
#
_cell.length_a   1.000
_cell.length_b   1.000
_cell.length_c   1.000
_cell.angle_alpha   90.00
_cell.angle_beta   90.00
_cell.angle_gamma   90.00
#
_symmetry.space_group_name_H-M   'P 1'
#
loop_
_entity.id
_entity.type
_entity.pdbx_description
1 polymer ?
#
loop_
_entity_poly.entity_id
_entity_poly.type
_entity_poly.pdbx_seq_one_letter_code
_entity_poly.pdbx_strand_id
1 'polypeptide(L)'
;MRLMSALTGIAFVTSIAMASSALAQSDCTKTVPASPWGKEDQTGATNRITPAVTKAAAAEIKEGKVTSLTNDLVDGVPLFGTRFSKTVLTAGGLAPGAGLGKNDLTYMEDTWLSQSHVGTHLDGMGHIGRGDCYYNQIAMGKNINQNNMTKLGLEHLKPFQTRGVFIDMVKVYQQANKLKSNPNCRTPCIDKGTVITPDDLQAGLKLTNTTLREGDVVIIHTGWVDLFLQHPAKNTEYNSGEAGLGKAAAKWLIDQKIVAVGLDNWAVEVIPGESQDEAFPVHQMLLTDNGIHIIENVRTDLMAAQVASSGRGTFFFSMTVPKAVGLTGTFVAIDAIQ
;
A
#
# COMPACT_ATOMS: atom_id res chain seq x y z
N MET A 1 -41.07 -76.67 0.28
CA MET A 1 -40.50 -76.18 -1.00
C MET A 1 -40.36 -74.65 -0.90
N ARG A 2 -39.16 -74.17 -0.63
CA ARG A 2 -38.83 -72.73 -0.63
C ARG A 2 -37.76 -72.51 -1.67
N LEU A 3 -38.06 -71.73 -2.71
CA LEU A 3 -37.12 -71.28 -3.71
C LEU A 3 -36.26 -70.16 -3.10
N MET A 4 -34.95 -70.30 -3.11
CA MET A 4 -33.98 -69.23 -2.87
C MET A 4 -33.56 -68.65 -4.22
N SER A 5 -33.87 -67.38 -4.45
CA SER A 5 -33.38 -66.61 -5.57
C SER A 5 -32.07 -65.91 -5.17
N ALA A 6 -30.99 -66.25 -5.84
CA ALA A 6 -29.71 -65.55 -5.70
C ALA A 6 -29.72 -64.33 -6.57
N LEU A 7 -29.56 -63.14 -5.96
CA LEU A 7 -29.29 -61.86 -6.63
C LEU A 7 -27.77 -61.67 -6.68
N THR A 8 -27.23 -61.78 -7.89
CA THR A 8 -25.82 -61.42 -8.21
C THR A 8 -25.76 -59.89 -8.46
N GLY A 9 -25.24 -59.15 -7.49
CA GLY A 9 -24.97 -57.72 -7.65
C GLY A 9 -23.63 -57.50 -8.39
N ILE A 10 -23.70 -56.91 -9.57
CA ILE A 10 -22.54 -56.44 -10.31
C ILE A 10 -22.24 -55.03 -9.79
N ALA A 11 -21.15 -54.86 -9.03
CA ALA A 11 -20.63 -53.58 -8.64
C ALA A 11 -19.87 -52.95 -9.80
N PHE A 12 -20.41 -51.91 -10.42
CA PHE A 12 -19.71 -51.04 -11.34
C PHE A 12 -18.84 -50.08 -10.52
N VAL A 13 -17.55 -50.31 -10.47
CA VAL A 13 -16.56 -49.33 -9.98
C VAL A 13 -16.26 -48.38 -11.11
N THR A 14 -16.92 -47.22 -11.12
CA THR A 14 -16.57 -46.10 -11.99
C THR A 14 -15.36 -45.39 -11.40
N SER A 15 -14.18 -45.64 -11.93
CA SER A 15 -12.97 -44.86 -11.64
C SER A 15 -13.14 -43.46 -12.25
N ILE A 16 -13.47 -42.47 -11.41
CA ILE A 16 -13.40 -41.06 -11.79
C ILE A 16 -11.90 -40.71 -11.81
N ALA A 17 -11.29 -40.76 -12.99
CA ALA A 17 -9.99 -40.18 -13.22
C ALA A 17 -10.15 -38.66 -13.08
N MET A 18 -9.77 -38.08 -11.92
CA MET A 18 -9.55 -36.65 -11.81
C MET A 18 -8.37 -36.31 -12.71
N ALA A 19 -8.65 -35.83 -13.91
CA ALA A 19 -7.68 -35.15 -14.72
C ALA A 19 -7.30 -33.86 -13.96
N SER A 20 -6.17 -33.88 -13.24
CA SER A 20 -5.51 -32.67 -12.83
C SER A 20 -5.13 -31.92 -14.10
N SER A 21 -5.95 -30.95 -14.53
CA SER A 21 -5.56 -30.00 -15.54
C SER A 21 -4.35 -29.26 -14.96
N ALA A 22 -3.16 -29.65 -15.36
CA ALA A 22 -1.97 -28.84 -15.19
C ALA A 22 -2.29 -27.52 -15.90
N LEU A 23 -2.61 -26.48 -15.14
CA LEU A 23 -2.77 -25.13 -15.66
C LEU A 23 -1.51 -24.84 -16.46
N ALA A 24 -1.67 -24.61 -17.77
CA ALA A 24 -0.57 -24.23 -18.63
C ALA A 24 0.09 -23.01 -17.99
N GLN A 25 1.38 -23.12 -17.71
CA GLN A 25 2.12 -22.03 -17.07
C GLN A 25 2.09 -20.81 -17.96
N SER A 26 1.69 -19.68 -17.39
CA SER A 26 1.69 -18.39 -18.07
C SER A 26 3.13 -18.04 -18.48
N ASP A 27 3.32 -17.69 -19.75
CA ASP A 27 4.59 -17.12 -20.23
C ASP A 27 4.66 -15.66 -19.88
N CYS A 28 5.11 -15.37 -18.67
CA CYS A 28 5.15 -14.02 -18.11
C CYS A 28 6.11 -13.08 -18.86
N THR A 29 6.99 -13.59 -19.70
CA THR A 29 7.92 -12.77 -20.48
C THR A 29 7.21 -11.91 -21.54
N LYS A 30 5.97 -12.28 -21.91
CA LYS A 30 5.15 -11.57 -22.88
C LYS A 30 4.24 -10.52 -22.26
N THR A 31 4.05 -10.56 -20.94
CA THR A 31 3.03 -9.75 -20.25
C THR A 31 3.60 -8.79 -19.23
N VAL A 32 4.75 -9.10 -18.63
CA VAL A 32 5.39 -8.31 -17.58
C VAL A 32 6.86 -8.06 -17.94
N PRO A 33 7.35 -6.82 -17.84
CA PRO A 33 8.76 -6.51 -18.08
C PRO A 33 9.69 -7.26 -17.12
N ALA A 34 10.91 -7.58 -17.59
CA ALA A 34 11.97 -8.04 -16.72
C ALA A 34 12.48 -6.88 -15.85
N SER A 35 12.89 -7.20 -14.62
CA SER A 35 13.52 -6.23 -13.73
C SER A 35 14.84 -5.72 -14.31
N PRO A 36 15.12 -4.40 -14.29
CA PRO A 36 16.42 -3.85 -14.67
C PRO A 36 17.54 -4.24 -13.70
N TRP A 37 17.20 -4.78 -12.52
CA TRP A 37 18.16 -5.25 -11.51
C TRP A 37 18.43 -6.75 -11.58
N GLY A 38 17.91 -7.42 -12.60
CA GLY A 38 18.21 -8.80 -12.91
C GLY A 38 17.12 -9.79 -12.49
N LYS A 39 17.31 -11.03 -12.92
CA LYS A 39 16.32 -12.11 -12.83
C LYS A 39 15.90 -12.46 -11.39
N GLU A 40 16.83 -12.32 -10.44
CA GLU A 40 16.56 -12.68 -9.03
C GLU A 40 16.03 -11.50 -8.20
N ASP A 41 15.82 -10.33 -8.82
CA ASP A 41 15.31 -9.17 -8.11
C ASP A 41 13.85 -9.39 -7.66
N GLN A 42 13.61 -9.09 -6.38
CA GLN A 42 12.31 -9.16 -5.72
C GLN A 42 11.95 -7.87 -4.98
N THR A 43 12.74 -6.82 -5.14
CA THR A 43 12.67 -5.61 -4.33
C THR A 43 12.34 -4.35 -5.12
N GLY A 44 12.38 -4.47 -6.45
CA GLY A 44 11.98 -3.39 -7.35
C GLY A 44 12.80 -2.11 -7.17
N ALA A 45 12.10 -0.99 -7.21
CA ALA A 45 12.70 0.33 -7.17
C ALA A 45 13.45 0.66 -5.86
N THR A 46 13.27 -0.13 -4.77
CA THR A 46 14.08 0.05 -3.55
C THR A 46 15.57 -0.19 -3.79
N ASN A 47 15.96 -0.85 -4.89
CA ASN A 47 17.35 -0.96 -5.32
C ASN A 47 18.00 0.41 -5.60
N ARG A 48 17.20 1.48 -5.85
CA ARG A 48 17.69 2.85 -5.99
C ARG A 48 18.12 3.49 -4.66
N ILE A 49 17.68 2.93 -3.52
CA ILE A 49 18.10 3.40 -2.19
C ILE A 49 19.49 2.85 -1.90
N THR A 50 20.51 3.52 -2.46
CA THR A 50 21.91 3.20 -2.23
C THR A 50 22.43 3.91 -0.97
N PRO A 51 23.58 3.50 -0.39
CA PRO A 51 24.20 4.23 0.71
C PRO A 51 24.44 5.72 0.41
N ALA A 52 24.75 6.07 -0.85
CA ALA A 52 24.92 7.44 -1.28
C ALA A 52 23.60 8.22 -1.26
N VAL A 53 22.50 7.62 -1.73
CA VAL A 53 21.15 8.20 -1.70
C VAL A 53 20.72 8.44 -0.26
N THR A 54 20.86 7.44 0.63
CA THR A 54 20.52 7.58 2.05
C THR A 54 21.34 8.68 2.74
N LYS A 55 22.66 8.73 2.46
CA LYS A 55 23.54 9.77 3.01
C LYS A 55 23.12 11.17 2.51
N ALA A 56 22.78 11.30 1.24
CA ALA A 56 22.30 12.57 0.68
C ALA A 56 20.93 12.97 1.27
N ALA A 57 20.04 12.01 1.48
CA ALA A 57 18.73 12.25 2.10
C ALA A 57 18.83 12.73 3.55
N ALA A 58 19.81 12.23 4.32
CA ALA A 58 20.06 12.68 5.68
C ALA A 58 20.35 14.20 5.78
N ALA A 59 20.82 14.81 4.69
CA ALA A 59 21.02 16.25 4.62
C ALA A 59 19.70 17.06 4.59
N GLU A 60 18.55 16.43 4.40
CA GLU A 60 17.25 17.10 4.52
C GLU A 60 16.87 17.36 5.99
N ILE A 61 17.49 16.71 6.95
CA ILE A 61 17.30 16.98 8.38
C ILE A 61 18.02 18.27 8.73
N LYS A 62 17.24 19.33 9.03
CA LYS A 62 17.75 20.66 9.43
C LYS A 62 17.43 20.99 10.88
N GLU A 63 16.23 20.68 11.30
CA GLU A 63 15.68 21.04 12.61
C GLU A 63 15.52 19.82 13.51
N GLY A 64 15.54 18.62 12.94
CA GLY A 64 15.27 17.37 13.65
C GLY A 64 13.79 17.20 14.02
N LYS A 65 12.90 17.98 13.42
CA LYS A 65 11.46 17.87 13.66
C LYS A 65 10.90 16.62 12.98
N VAL A 66 10.32 15.73 13.77
CA VAL A 66 9.69 14.48 13.31
C VAL A 66 8.19 14.68 13.19
N THR A 67 7.63 14.34 12.02
CA THR A 67 6.19 14.31 11.76
C THR A 67 5.81 12.92 11.33
N SER A 68 4.94 12.24 12.09
CA SER A 68 4.42 10.93 11.70
C SER A 68 3.41 11.08 10.57
N LEU A 69 3.59 10.29 9.52
CA LEU A 69 2.69 10.21 8.37
C LEU A 69 1.80 8.95 8.44
N THR A 70 1.63 8.38 9.62
CA THR A 70 0.85 7.17 9.85
C THR A 70 -0.44 7.50 10.59
N ASN A 71 -1.56 7.01 10.09
CA ASN A 71 -2.84 7.09 10.78
C ASN A 71 -2.91 6.03 11.88
N ASP A 72 -3.53 6.37 13.00
CA ASP A 72 -3.87 5.38 14.02
C ASP A 72 -4.84 4.32 13.46
N LEU A 73 -4.54 3.07 13.70
CA LEU A 73 -5.41 1.96 13.32
C LEU A 73 -6.28 1.58 14.52
N VAL A 74 -7.51 2.02 14.50
CA VAL A 74 -8.49 1.76 15.56
C VAL A 74 -9.75 1.08 14.98
N ASP A 75 -10.55 0.51 15.87
CA ASP A 75 -11.86 -0.06 15.46
C ASP A 75 -12.72 1.03 14.79
N GLY A 76 -13.29 0.70 13.63
CA GLY A 76 -14.19 1.61 12.90
C GLY A 76 -13.54 2.51 11.86
N VAL A 77 -12.22 2.43 11.61
CA VAL A 77 -11.60 3.09 10.45
C VAL A 77 -12.17 2.56 9.14
N PRO A 78 -12.18 3.36 8.05
CA PRO A 78 -12.62 2.86 6.76
C PRO A 78 -11.70 1.75 6.25
N LEU A 79 -12.29 0.66 5.79
CA LEU A 79 -11.60 -0.49 5.23
C LEU A 79 -12.22 -0.84 3.88
N PHE A 80 -11.40 -1.16 2.89
CA PHE A 80 -11.88 -1.51 1.57
C PHE A 80 -12.45 -2.94 1.53
N GLY A 81 -13.62 -3.09 0.90
CA GLY A 81 -14.27 -4.39 0.70
C GLY A 81 -14.63 -5.10 2.02
N THR A 82 -14.19 -6.34 2.14
CA THR A 82 -14.44 -7.18 3.32
C THR A 82 -13.25 -7.22 4.29
N ARG A 83 -12.31 -6.31 4.16
CA ARG A 83 -11.15 -6.23 5.05
C ARG A 83 -11.59 -5.99 6.49
N PHE A 84 -10.82 -6.49 7.44
CA PHE A 84 -11.05 -6.27 8.87
C PHE A 84 -9.72 -6.06 9.60
N SER A 85 -9.81 -5.42 10.76
CA SER A 85 -8.73 -5.31 11.74
C SER A 85 -9.34 -5.37 13.14
N LYS A 86 -8.78 -6.16 14.03
CA LYS A 86 -9.27 -6.36 15.39
C LYS A 86 -8.13 -6.58 16.36
N THR A 87 -8.14 -5.83 17.45
CA THR A 87 -7.24 -6.05 18.59
C THR A 87 -8.04 -6.64 19.75
N VAL A 88 -7.50 -7.66 20.38
CA VAL A 88 -8.06 -8.30 21.57
C VAL A 88 -7.01 -8.26 22.66
N LEU A 89 -7.33 -7.54 23.75
CA LEU A 89 -6.47 -7.45 24.94
C LEU A 89 -6.65 -8.70 25.81
N THR A 90 -5.54 -9.29 26.25
CA THR A 90 -5.46 -10.33 27.26
C THR A 90 -4.70 -9.79 28.46
N ALA A 91 -5.30 -9.91 29.64
CA ALA A 91 -4.66 -9.49 30.88
C ALA A 91 -4.53 -10.67 31.85
N GLY A 92 -3.40 -10.76 32.53
CA GLY A 92 -3.11 -11.79 33.53
C GLY A 92 -2.65 -11.21 34.86
N GLY A 93 -3.03 -11.86 35.96
CA GLY A 93 -2.61 -11.50 37.30
C GLY A 93 -3.30 -10.26 37.89
N LEU A 94 -4.39 -9.74 37.30
CA LEU A 94 -5.06 -8.52 37.77
C LEU A 94 -5.98 -8.73 39.00
N ALA A 95 -6.39 -9.97 39.26
CA ALA A 95 -7.17 -10.25 40.46
C ALA A 95 -6.23 -10.26 41.71
N PRO A 96 -6.71 -9.83 42.90
CA PRO A 96 -5.91 -9.88 44.10
C PRO A 96 -5.32 -11.27 44.38
N GLY A 97 -3.98 -11.35 44.53
CA GLY A 97 -3.26 -12.60 44.76
C GLY A 97 -3.07 -13.49 43.52
N ALA A 98 -3.43 -13.03 42.31
CA ALA A 98 -3.24 -13.78 41.08
C ALA A 98 -1.94 -13.43 40.35
N GLY A 99 -1.17 -12.47 40.81
CA GLY A 99 0.13 -12.09 40.23
C GLY A 99 1.16 -13.24 40.31
N LEU A 100 2.08 -13.23 39.35
CA LEU A 100 3.10 -14.25 39.21
C LEU A 100 4.30 -13.94 40.12
N GLY A 101 4.79 -14.98 40.83
CA GLY A 101 5.97 -14.90 41.66
C GLY A 101 5.76 -14.07 42.93
N LYS A 102 6.85 -13.94 43.73
CA LYS A 102 6.83 -13.17 44.99
C LYS A 102 6.75 -11.66 44.79
N ASN A 103 7.01 -11.20 43.62
CA ASN A 103 6.96 -9.79 43.19
C ASN A 103 5.59 -9.39 42.58
N ASP A 104 4.60 -10.28 42.66
CA ASP A 104 3.21 -10.06 42.25
C ASP A 104 3.10 -9.48 40.79
N LEU A 105 3.85 -10.09 39.84
CA LEU A 105 3.91 -9.64 38.42
C LEU A 105 2.55 -9.77 37.78
N THR A 106 2.06 -8.68 37.16
CA THR A 106 0.93 -8.65 36.27
C THR A 106 1.39 -8.41 34.84
N TYR A 107 0.58 -8.79 33.83
CA TYR A 107 0.91 -8.56 32.43
C TYR A 107 -0.32 -8.31 31.58
N MET A 108 -0.12 -7.63 30.46
CA MET A 108 -1.10 -7.45 29.39
C MET A 108 -0.45 -7.80 28.06
N GLU A 109 -1.17 -8.50 27.22
CA GLU A 109 -0.77 -8.91 25.87
C GLU A 109 -1.91 -8.68 24.90
N ASP A 110 -1.57 -8.43 23.64
CA ASP A 110 -2.53 -8.19 22.58
C ASP A 110 -2.45 -9.28 21.52
N THR A 111 -3.61 -9.70 21.03
CA THR A 111 -3.73 -10.39 19.76
C THR A 111 -4.26 -9.41 18.73
N TRP A 112 -3.48 -9.13 17.69
CA TRP A 112 -3.91 -8.34 16.56
C TRP A 112 -4.16 -9.25 15.37
N LEU A 113 -5.43 -9.37 14.96
CA LEU A 113 -5.86 -10.11 13.78
C LEU A 113 -6.35 -9.12 12.73
N SER A 114 -5.66 -9.06 11.59
CA SER A 114 -5.92 -8.05 10.57
C SER A 114 -5.48 -8.54 9.18
N GLN A 115 -6.15 -8.04 8.13
CA GLN A 115 -5.55 -8.06 6.82
C GLN A 115 -4.39 -7.07 6.78
N SER A 116 -3.43 -7.33 5.88
CA SER A 116 -2.19 -6.54 5.80
C SER A 116 -2.38 -5.17 5.12
N HIS A 117 -3.40 -5.04 4.25
CA HIS A 117 -3.70 -3.81 3.50
C HIS A 117 -4.78 -2.99 4.21
N VAL A 118 -4.48 -2.50 5.41
CA VAL A 118 -5.39 -1.68 6.25
C VAL A 118 -4.64 -0.52 6.89
N GLY A 119 -5.35 0.59 7.15
CA GLY A 119 -4.73 1.82 7.66
C GLY A 119 -3.63 2.31 6.72
N THR A 120 -2.64 3.01 7.25
CA THR A 120 -1.45 3.41 6.48
C THR A 120 -0.62 2.16 6.18
N HIS A 121 -0.53 1.77 4.92
CA HIS A 121 0.13 0.52 4.53
C HIS A 121 0.94 0.65 3.26
N LEU A 122 1.87 -0.28 3.08
CA LEU A 122 2.71 -0.44 1.90
C LEU A 122 2.22 -1.63 1.09
N ASP A 123 2.05 -1.43 -0.22
CA ASP A 123 1.84 -2.50 -1.19
C ASP A 123 3.17 -3.00 -1.73
N GLY A 124 3.33 -4.31 -1.66
CA GLY A 124 4.49 -5.03 -2.22
C GLY A 124 4.25 -5.54 -3.62
N MET A 125 5.32 -6.00 -4.25
CA MET A 125 5.32 -6.51 -5.63
C MET A 125 4.45 -7.76 -5.83
N GLY A 126 4.11 -8.45 -4.75
CA GLY A 126 3.21 -9.61 -4.76
C GLY A 126 1.73 -9.28 -4.63
N HIS A 127 1.37 -7.98 -4.55
CA HIS A 127 -0.02 -7.57 -4.35
C HIS A 127 -0.83 -7.60 -5.64
N ILE A 128 -0.33 -6.98 -6.70
CA ILE A 128 -1.03 -6.84 -7.99
C ILE A 128 -0.23 -7.48 -9.12
N GLY A 129 -0.94 -8.16 -10.03
CA GLY A 129 -0.36 -8.83 -11.20
C GLY A 129 -1.22 -8.67 -12.45
N ARG A 130 -0.81 -9.33 -13.54
CA ARG A 130 -1.56 -9.50 -14.80
C ARG A 130 -1.82 -10.99 -15.01
N GLY A 131 -3.01 -11.46 -14.72
CA GLY A 131 -3.28 -12.89 -14.63
C GLY A 131 -2.37 -13.54 -13.56
N ASP A 132 -1.63 -14.57 -13.93
CA ASP A 132 -0.67 -15.24 -13.04
C ASP A 132 0.71 -14.54 -12.95
N CYS A 133 0.91 -13.46 -13.71
CA CYS A 133 2.21 -12.81 -13.88
C CYS A 133 2.35 -11.56 -13.01
N TYR A 134 3.35 -11.56 -12.16
CA TYR A 134 3.70 -10.49 -11.24
C TYR A 134 5.05 -9.88 -11.58
N TYR A 135 5.50 -8.90 -10.80
CA TYR A 135 6.76 -8.20 -11.01
C TYR A 135 7.89 -9.15 -11.37
N ASN A 136 8.78 -8.69 -12.25
CA ASN A 136 9.94 -9.44 -12.74
C ASN A 136 9.60 -10.80 -13.36
N GLN A 137 8.45 -10.89 -14.05
CA GLN A 137 8.01 -12.08 -14.77
C GLN A 137 7.79 -13.32 -13.88
N ILE A 138 7.51 -13.11 -12.59
CA ILE A 138 7.27 -14.19 -11.65
C ILE A 138 5.85 -14.71 -11.82
N ALA A 139 5.71 -15.99 -12.17
CA ALA A 139 4.43 -16.69 -12.20
C ALA A 139 4.04 -17.06 -10.76
N MET A 140 3.02 -16.39 -10.21
CA MET A 140 2.68 -16.50 -8.80
C MET A 140 2.09 -17.87 -8.43
N GLY A 141 1.35 -18.52 -9.33
CA GLY A 141 0.75 -19.82 -9.04
C GLY A 141 1.74 -20.92 -8.59
N LYS A 142 3.04 -20.76 -8.94
CA LYS A 142 4.13 -21.65 -8.47
C LYS A 142 4.82 -21.15 -7.19
N ASN A 143 4.55 -19.92 -6.81
CA ASN A 143 5.24 -19.22 -5.74
C ASN A 143 4.30 -18.91 -4.56
N ILE A 144 3.26 -19.75 -4.41
CA ILE A 144 2.35 -19.76 -3.28
C ILE A 144 2.45 -21.13 -2.61
N ASN A 145 2.56 -21.14 -1.29
CA ASN A 145 2.33 -22.31 -0.46
C ASN A 145 1.00 -22.17 0.30
N GLN A 146 0.70 -23.08 1.23
CA GLN A 146 -0.56 -23.08 1.98
C GLN A 146 -0.79 -21.79 2.80
N ASN A 147 0.26 -21.07 3.18
CA ASN A 147 0.20 -19.99 4.15
C ASN A 147 0.58 -18.62 3.57
N ASN A 148 1.48 -18.58 2.58
CA ASN A 148 2.05 -17.33 2.09
C ASN A 148 2.70 -17.45 0.71
N MET A 149 3.18 -16.35 0.18
CA MET A 149 4.03 -16.34 -1.00
C MET A 149 5.45 -16.78 -0.66
N THR A 150 6.11 -17.45 -1.63
CA THR A 150 7.51 -17.86 -1.54
C THR A 150 8.45 -16.97 -2.36
N LYS A 151 7.88 -16.00 -3.09
CA LYS A 151 8.57 -14.97 -3.86
C LYS A 151 7.83 -13.64 -3.70
N LEU A 152 8.54 -12.54 -3.86
CA LEU A 152 8.02 -11.16 -3.78
C LEU A 152 7.47 -10.75 -2.40
N GLY A 153 7.75 -11.51 -1.35
CA GLY A 153 7.37 -11.15 0.01
C GLY A 153 8.12 -9.92 0.50
N LEU A 154 7.47 -9.15 1.39
CA LEU A 154 8.03 -7.90 1.91
C LEU A 154 9.28 -8.09 2.77
N GLU A 155 9.56 -9.29 3.26
CA GLU A 155 10.77 -9.60 4.03
C GLU A 155 12.07 -9.34 3.26
N HIS A 156 12.02 -9.30 1.92
CA HIS A 156 13.16 -8.99 1.07
C HIS A 156 13.50 -7.49 1.05
N LEU A 157 12.53 -6.61 1.39
CA LEU A 157 12.72 -5.17 1.31
C LEU A 157 13.73 -4.68 2.34
N LYS A 158 14.57 -3.73 1.90
CA LYS A 158 15.39 -2.92 2.79
C LYS A 158 14.54 -1.81 3.41
N PRO A 159 14.98 -1.24 4.56
CA PRO A 159 14.36 -0.02 5.07
C PRO A 159 14.37 1.10 4.02
N PHE A 160 13.27 1.84 3.94
CA PHE A 160 13.16 3.03 3.10
C PHE A 160 13.76 4.21 3.87
N GLN A 161 15.04 4.45 3.65
CA GLN A 161 15.79 5.57 4.25
C GLN A 161 16.27 6.45 3.09
N THR A 162 15.43 7.39 2.66
CA THR A 162 15.65 8.18 1.46
C THR A 162 15.05 9.58 1.58
N ARG A 163 15.12 10.37 0.52
CA ARG A 163 14.45 11.66 0.49
C ARG A 163 12.96 11.49 0.19
N GLY A 164 12.12 12.13 1.00
CA GLY A 164 10.71 12.34 0.75
C GLY A 164 10.46 13.68 0.08
N VAL A 165 9.49 13.72 -0.83
CA VAL A 165 9.00 14.93 -1.49
C VAL A 165 7.50 15.01 -1.30
N PHE A 166 7.03 16.11 -0.70
CA PHE A 166 5.62 16.37 -0.46
C PHE A 166 5.03 17.27 -1.53
N ILE A 167 3.88 16.89 -2.07
CA ILE A 167 3.13 17.64 -3.07
C ILE A 167 1.72 17.90 -2.56
N ASP A 168 1.39 19.18 -2.34
CA ASP A 168 0.08 19.63 -1.87
C ASP A 168 -0.85 19.91 -3.07
N MET A 169 -1.63 18.91 -3.47
CA MET A 169 -2.57 19.05 -4.58
C MET A 169 -3.78 19.91 -4.24
N VAL A 170 -4.20 19.96 -2.98
CA VAL A 170 -5.28 20.87 -2.55
C VAL A 170 -4.86 22.31 -2.82
N LYS A 171 -3.64 22.68 -2.42
CA LYS A 171 -3.11 24.03 -2.66
C LYS A 171 -2.92 24.36 -4.14
N VAL A 172 -2.46 23.38 -4.94
CA VAL A 172 -2.36 23.54 -6.40
C VAL A 172 -3.72 23.88 -7.00
N TYR A 173 -4.76 23.13 -6.67
CA TYR A 173 -6.09 23.36 -7.25
C TYR A 173 -6.77 24.59 -6.71
N GLN A 174 -6.52 24.98 -5.46
CA GLN A 174 -6.95 26.26 -4.91
C GLN A 174 -6.34 27.45 -5.68
N GLN A 175 -5.03 27.45 -5.88
CA GLN A 175 -4.35 28.53 -6.61
C GLN A 175 -4.75 28.62 -8.08
N ALA A 176 -5.06 27.48 -8.68
CA ALA A 176 -5.56 27.44 -10.07
C ALA A 176 -7.06 27.74 -10.20
N ASN A 177 -7.78 27.99 -9.11
CA ASN A 177 -9.25 28.11 -9.06
C ASN A 177 -9.98 26.88 -9.68
N LYS A 178 -9.39 25.69 -9.51
CA LYS A 178 -9.91 24.42 -10.03
C LYS A 178 -10.45 23.49 -8.93
N LEU A 179 -10.28 23.86 -7.65
CA LEU A 179 -10.68 22.99 -6.55
C LEU A 179 -12.20 22.79 -6.55
N LYS A 180 -12.59 21.56 -6.82
CA LYS A 180 -13.92 21.04 -6.48
C LYS A 180 -13.74 20.27 -5.17
N SER A 181 -14.25 20.86 -4.08
CA SER A 181 -14.11 20.24 -2.75
C SER A 181 -15.29 19.35 -2.47
N ASN A 182 -15.02 18.15 -1.95
CA ASN A 182 -16.07 17.28 -1.45
C ASN A 182 -16.75 17.91 -0.23
N PRO A 183 -18.09 18.05 -0.23
CA PRO A 183 -18.82 18.76 0.85
C PRO A 183 -18.79 17.99 2.19
N ASN A 184 -18.38 16.73 2.21
CA ASN A 184 -18.27 15.92 3.42
C ASN A 184 -16.95 16.13 4.17
N CYS A 185 -15.95 16.77 3.55
CA CYS A 185 -14.71 17.14 4.22
C CYS A 185 -14.90 18.39 5.09
N ARG A 186 -14.30 18.38 6.29
CA ARG A 186 -14.25 19.55 7.21
C ARG A 186 -13.20 20.57 6.76
N THR A 187 -12.12 20.06 6.16
CA THR A 187 -11.08 20.88 5.52
C THR A 187 -11.13 20.66 4.01
N PRO A 188 -10.65 21.61 3.18
CA PRO A 188 -10.67 21.41 1.73
C PRO A 188 -10.01 20.10 1.32
N CYS A 189 -10.75 19.29 0.55
CA CYS A 189 -10.25 18.06 -0.07
C CYS A 189 -10.72 18.01 -1.52
N ILE A 190 -9.96 17.35 -2.38
CA ILE A 190 -10.30 17.22 -3.80
C ILE A 190 -11.39 16.17 -3.95
N ASP A 191 -12.46 16.50 -4.71
CA ASP A 191 -13.58 15.59 -4.90
C ASP A 191 -13.20 14.36 -5.74
N LYS A 192 -13.88 13.24 -5.46
CA LYS A 192 -13.69 11.96 -6.14
C LYS A 192 -13.82 12.06 -7.66
N GLY A 193 -13.14 11.19 -8.38
CA GLY A 193 -13.11 11.18 -9.83
C GLY A 193 -12.25 12.28 -10.45
N THR A 194 -11.55 13.09 -9.62
CA THR A 194 -10.62 14.09 -10.14
C THR A 194 -9.27 13.43 -10.46
N VAL A 195 -8.91 13.46 -11.75
CA VAL A 195 -7.64 12.93 -12.25
C VAL A 195 -6.51 13.91 -11.97
N ILE A 196 -5.48 13.46 -11.24
CA ILE A 196 -4.24 14.20 -11.06
C ILE A 196 -3.34 13.94 -12.27
N THR A 197 -2.92 15.02 -12.94
CA THR A 197 -2.13 14.98 -14.18
C THR A 197 -0.64 15.26 -13.91
N PRO A 198 0.28 14.99 -14.88
CA PRO A 198 1.69 15.39 -14.76
C PRO A 198 1.87 16.90 -14.54
N ASP A 199 1.06 17.72 -15.20
CA ASP A 199 1.14 19.18 -15.08
C ASP A 199 0.75 19.64 -13.66
N ASP A 200 -0.25 18.99 -13.05
CA ASP A 200 -0.65 19.26 -11.68
C ASP A 200 0.49 18.91 -10.70
N LEU A 201 1.14 17.75 -10.86
CA LEU A 201 2.28 17.34 -10.03
C LEU A 201 3.46 18.32 -10.19
N GLN A 202 3.77 18.75 -11.41
CA GLN A 202 4.81 19.74 -11.68
C GLN A 202 4.46 21.12 -11.06
N ALA A 203 3.18 21.52 -11.12
CA ALA A 203 2.73 22.72 -10.45
C ALA A 203 2.93 22.64 -8.93
N GLY A 204 2.64 21.47 -8.33
CA GLY A 204 2.86 21.24 -6.90
C GLY A 204 4.33 21.30 -6.50
N LEU A 205 5.22 20.74 -7.30
CA LEU A 205 6.67 20.86 -7.07
C LEU A 205 7.17 22.30 -7.12
N LYS A 206 6.61 23.12 -8.00
CA LYS A 206 6.94 24.54 -8.11
C LYS A 206 6.54 25.32 -6.84
N LEU A 207 5.49 24.94 -6.13
CA LEU A 207 5.06 25.62 -4.89
C LEU A 207 6.13 25.61 -3.80
N THR A 208 6.99 24.61 -3.80
CA THR A 208 8.07 24.45 -2.81
C THR A 208 9.46 24.55 -3.46
N ASN A 209 9.53 25.00 -4.71
CA ASN A 209 10.78 25.08 -5.51
C ASN A 209 11.57 23.75 -5.48
N THR A 210 10.86 22.63 -5.62
CA THR A 210 11.43 21.28 -5.51
C THR A 210 11.48 20.60 -6.87
N THR A 211 12.47 19.75 -7.08
CA THR A 211 12.57 18.83 -8.21
C THR A 211 12.73 17.40 -7.70
N LEU A 212 12.18 16.43 -8.43
CA LEU A 212 12.37 15.02 -8.12
C LEU A 212 13.78 14.54 -8.47
N ARG A 213 14.25 13.55 -7.73
CA ARG A 213 15.53 12.87 -7.94
C ARG A 213 15.30 11.36 -7.95
N GLU A 214 16.15 10.64 -8.65
CA GLU A 214 16.16 9.18 -8.55
C GLU A 214 16.31 8.72 -7.10
N GLY A 215 15.43 7.81 -6.67
CA GLY A 215 15.43 7.30 -5.31
C GLY A 215 14.47 8.00 -4.34
N ASP A 216 13.73 9.03 -4.79
CA ASP A 216 12.75 9.73 -3.95
C ASP A 216 11.52 8.87 -3.65
N VAL A 217 10.89 9.14 -2.52
CA VAL A 217 9.50 8.80 -2.21
C VAL A 217 8.65 10.06 -2.35
N VAL A 218 7.56 9.98 -3.12
CA VAL A 218 6.64 11.11 -3.34
C VAL A 218 5.39 10.92 -2.50
N ILE A 219 5.07 11.88 -1.65
CA ILE A 219 3.86 11.90 -0.83
C ILE A 219 2.94 13.02 -1.35
N ILE A 220 1.73 12.66 -1.73
CA ILE A 220 0.76 13.56 -2.35
C ILE A 220 -0.42 13.75 -1.41
N HIS A 221 -0.76 15.00 -1.14
CA HIS A 221 -1.90 15.40 -0.31
C HIS A 221 -3.08 15.79 -1.19
N THR A 222 -4.18 15.06 -1.07
CA THR A 222 -5.46 15.36 -1.72
C THR A 222 -6.50 15.92 -0.75
N GLY A 223 -6.20 15.87 0.55
CA GLY A 223 -7.12 16.22 1.63
C GLY A 223 -8.09 15.09 2.00
N TRP A 224 -8.06 13.95 1.30
CA TRP A 224 -8.99 12.83 1.52
C TRP A 224 -8.83 12.19 2.89
N VAL A 225 -7.65 12.33 3.53
CA VAL A 225 -7.39 11.94 4.91
C VAL A 225 -8.41 12.53 5.91
N ASP A 226 -9.00 13.70 5.63
CA ASP A 226 -10.01 14.28 6.50
C ASP A 226 -11.25 13.39 6.66
N LEU A 227 -11.66 12.68 5.59
CA LEU A 227 -12.73 11.69 5.66
C LEU A 227 -12.32 10.46 6.46
N PHE A 228 -11.06 9.99 6.31
CA PHE A 228 -10.52 8.91 7.13
C PHE A 228 -10.61 9.25 8.62
N LEU A 229 -10.19 10.46 8.99
CA LEU A 229 -10.19 10.94 10.38
C LEU A 229 -11.61 11.18 10.95
N GLN A 230 -12.64 11.14 10.12
CA GLN A 230 -14.04 11.20 10.53
C GLN A 230 -14.68 9.83 10.71
N HIS A 231 -13.89 8.74 10.77
CA HIS A 231 -14.41 7.40 11.02
C HIS A 231 -15.19 7.33 12.35
N PRO A 232 -16.16 6.43 12.49
CA PRO A 232 -16.77 5.62 11.43
C PRO A 232 -17.81 6.37 10.58
N ALA A 233 -18.13 7.62 10.91
CA ALA A 233 -19.26 8.37 10.34
C ALA A 233 -19.14 8.62 8.82
N LYS A 234 -17.92 8.70 8.28
CA LYS A 234 -17.64 8.97 6.88
C LYS A 234 -17.07 7.79 6.10
N ASN A 235 -17.06 6.57 6.63
CA ASN A 235 -16.50 5.40 5.97
C ASN A 235 -17.13 5.13 4.59
N THR A 236 -18.44 5.28 4.46
CA THR A 236 -19.15 5.10 3.18
C THR A 236 -18.68 6.12 2.14
N GLU A 237 -18.54 7.38 2.51
CA GLU A 237 -18.02 8.42 1.60
C GLU A 237 -16.56 8.18 1.27
N TYR A 238 -15.73 7.88 2.25
CA TYR A 238 -14.32 7.56 2.07
C TYR A 238 -14.11 6.47 1.01
N ASN A 239 -14.89 5.39 1.08
CA ASN A 239 -14.79 4.25 0.16
C ASN A 239 -15.58 4.41 -1.15
N SER A 240 -16.29 5.53 -1.37
CA SER A 240 -17.15 5.71 -2.55
C SER A 240 -16.39 6.13 -3.82
N GLY A 241 -15.15 6.48 -3.69
CA GLY A 241 -14.25 6.97 -4.75
C GLY A 241 -13.26 7.96 -4.18
N GLU A 242 -12.37 8.49 -5.02
CA GLU A 242 -11.32 9.42 -4.60
C GLU A 242 -10.71 10.18 -5.77
N ALA A 243 -10.07 11.31 -5.49
CA ALA A 243 -9.13 11.94 -6.41
C ALA A 243 -7.83 11.14 -6.40
N GLY A 244 -7.18 10.98 -7.53
CA GLY A 244 -5.93 10.22 -7.56
C GLY A 244 -5.18 10.33 -8.88
N LEU A 245 -4.09 9.60 -8.98
CA LEU A 245 -3.24 9.59 -10.16
C LEU A 245 -3.99 9.05 -11.37
N GLY A 246 -3.89 9.74 -12.50
CA GLY A 246 -4.17 9.17 -13.81
C GLY A 246 -2.97 8.39 -14.34
N LYS A 247 -3.18 7.56 -15.37
CA LYS A 247 -2.12 6.78 -16.04
C LYS A 247 -0.96 7.66 -16.53
N ALA A 248 -1.24 8.86 -17.03
CA ALA A 248 -0.22 9.80 -17.47
C ALA A 248 0.66 10.28 -16.31
N ALA A 249 0.08 10.57 -15.13
CA ALA A 249 0.83 10.96 -13.94
C ALA A 249 1.68 9.82 -13.41
N ALA A 250 1.14 8.59 -13.38
CA ALA A 250 1.91 7.40 -13.02
C ALA A 250 3.12 7.21 -13.95
N LYS A 251 2.92 7.30 -15.27
CA LYS A 251 4.00 7.24 -16.25
C LYS A 251 5.07 8.30 -16.00
N TRP A 252 4.66 9.53 -15.75
CA TRP A 252 5.59 10.62 -15.46
C TRP A 252 6.41 10.35 -14.20
N LEU A 253 5.78 9.86 -13.11
CA LEU A 253 6.49 9.49 -11.87
C LEU A 253 7.48 8.33 -12.09
N ILE A 254 7.11 7.33 -12.91
CA ILE A 254 7.99 6.24 -13.33
C ILE A 254 9.25 6.80 -14.01
N ASP A 255 9.08 7.75 -14.92
CA ASP A 255 10.19 8.38 -15.65
C ASP A 255 11.10 9.22 -14.73
N GLN A 256 10.59 9.72 -13.59
CA GLN A 256 11.39 10.36 -12.55
C GLN A 256 12.19 9.35 -11.69
N LYS A 257 12.02 8.05 -11.90
CA LYS A 257 12.72 6.97 -11.19
C LYS A 257 12.52 7.01 -9.68
N ILE A 258 11.32 7.30 -9.24
CA ILE A 258 10.96 7.27 -7.81
C ILE A 258 10.99 5.83 -7.27
N VAL A 259 10.99 5.69 -5.95
CA VAL A 259 10.97 4.38 -5.26
C VAL A 259 9.56 4.00 -4.86
N ALA A 260 8.81 4.96 -4.39
CA ALA A 260 7.42 4.78 -3.98
C ALA A 260 6.63 6.07 -4.15
N VAL A 261 5.31 5.93 -4.29
CA VAL A 261 4.36 7.04 -4.21
C VAL A 261 3.32 6.74 -3.14
N GLY A 262 2.99 7.73 -2.33
CA GLY A 262 1.98 7.62 -1.28
C GLY A 262 0.92 8.71 -1.39
N LEU A 263 -0.34 8.34 -1.16
CA LEU A 263 -1.47 9.26 -1.07
C LEU A 263 -2.26 9.05 0.23
N ASP A 264 -3.08 10.03 0.53
CA ASP A 264 -3.96 10.03 1.72
C ASP A 264 -5.32 9.36 1.48
N ASN A 265 -5.41 8.57 0.44
CA ASN A 265 -6.57 7.82 0.00
C ASN A 265 -6.28 6.31 -0.03
N TRP A 266 -7.25 5.50 -0.49
CA TRP A 266 -7.20 4.03 -0.36
C TRP A 266 -6.82 3.28 -1.64
N ALA A 267 -6.59 3.97 -2.77
CA ALA A 267 -6.20 3.35 -4.04
C ALA A 267 -5.10 4.12 -4.80
N VAL A 268 -4.62 5.27 -4.31
CA VAL A 268 -3.61 6.10 -4.98
C VAL A 268 -4.05 6.62 -6.34
N GLU A 269 -4.75 5.81 -7.14
CA GLU A 269 -5.28 6.18 -8.45
C GLU A 269 -6.71 6.74 -8.36
N VAL A 270 -7.11 7.46 -9.40
CA VAL A 270 -8.44 8.08 -9.44
C VAL A 270 -9.54 7.03 -9.44
N ILE A 271 -10.56 7.21 -8.60
CA ILE A 271 -11.76 6.38 -8.55
C ILE A 271 -13.01 7.27 -8.62
N PRO A 272 -13.94 7.05 -9.58
CA PRO A 272 -13.89 6.05 -10.64
C PRO A 272 -12.73 6.28 -11.62
N GLY A 273 -12.20 5.18 -12.17
CA GLY A 273 -11.04 5.20 -13.07
C GLY A 273 -11.27 5.93 -14.39
N GLU A 274 -10.19 6.26 -15.10
CA GLU A 274 -10.24 6.94 -16.41
C GLU A 274 -10.93 6.10 -17.48
N SER A 275 -10.95 4.77 -17.32
CA SER A 275 -11.67 3.81 -18.18
C SER A 275 -12.42 2.81 -17.32
N GLN A 276 -13.63 2.44 -17.73
CA GLN A 276 -14.41 1.40 -17.07
C GLN A 276 -13.99 -0.02 -17.47
N ASP A 277 -13.17 -0.15 -18.52
CA ASP A 277 -12.67 -1.44 -19.00
C ASP A 277 -11.41 -1.91 -18.28
N GLU A 278 -10.78 -1.05 -17.47
CA GLU A 278 -9.56 -1.34 -16.74
C GLU A 278 -9.80 -1.23 -15.23
N ALA A 279 -9.36 -2.24 -14.48
CA ALA A 279 -9.38 -2.22 -13.02
C ALA A 279 -7.97 -1.94 -12.49
N PHE A 280 -7.82 -0.86 -11.74
CA PHE A 280 -6.57 -0.46 -11.09
C PHE A 280 -5.33 -0.45 -12.01
N PRO A 281 -5.39 0.25 -13.18
CA PRO A 281 -4.28 0.25 -14.13
C PRO A 281 -3.02 0.93 -13.58
N VAL A 282 -3.14 1.92 -12.71
CA VAL A 282 -1.98 2.61 -12.11
C VAL A 282 -1.23 1.67 -11.16
N HIS A 283 -1.93 0.85 -10.38
CA HIS A 283 -1.30 -0.20 -9.56
C HIS A 283 -0.46 -1.14 -10.42
N GLN A 284 -1.00 -1.63 -11.55
CA GLN A 284 -0.26 -2.50 -12.44
C GLN A 284 0.97 -1.79 -13.03
N MET A 285 0.83 -0.54 -13.46
CA MET A 285 1.95 0.25 -13.98
C MET A 285 3.07 0.44 -12.94
N LEU A 286 2.71 0.74 -11.70
CA LEU A 286 3.68 1.00 -10.64
C LEU A 286 4.30 -0.30 -10.12
N LEU A 287 3.47 -1.20 -9.55
CA LEU A 287 3.94 -2.43 -8.89
C LEU A 287 4.43 -3.46 -9.89
N THR A 288 3.56 -3.87 -10.82
CA THR A 288 3.78 -5.03 -11.69
C THR A 288 4.83 -4.74 -12.76
N ASP A 289 4.71 -3.57 -13.42
CA ASP A 289 5.54 -3.27 -14.59
C ASP A 289 6.87 -2.62 -14.21
N ASN A 290 6.92 -1.84 -13.12
CA ASN A 290 8.09 -0.99 -12.80
C ASN A 290 8.67 -1.21 -11.40
N GLY A 291 8.07 -2.06 -10.57
CA GLY A 291 8.56 -2.34 -9.23
C GLY A 291 8.59 -1.12 -8.30
N ILE A 292 7.72 -0.13 -8.53
CA ILE A 292 7.55 1.06 -7.69
C ILE A 292 6.48 0.76 -6.65
N HIS A 293 6.78 0.96 -5.37
CA HIS A 293 5.86 0.69 -4.29
C HIS A 293 4.76 1.74 -4.17
N ILE A 294 3.61 1.30 -3.64
CA ILE A 294 2.46 2.16 -3.35
C ILE A 294 2.30 2.24 -1.83
N ILE A 295 1.95 3.42 -1.33
CA ILE A 295 1.64 3.66 0.08
C ILE A 295 0.26 4.31 0.16
N GLU A 296 -0.67 3.67 0.85
CA GLU A 296 -2.04 4.14 0.95
C GLU A 296 -2.37 4.65 2.35
N ASN A 297 -3.42 5.46 2.44
CA ASN A 297 -3.92 6.03 3.69
C ASN A 297 -2.85 6.80 4.48
N VAL A 298 -2.01 7.58 3.79
CA VAL A 298 -0.96 8.37 4.42
C VAL A 298 -1.57 9.52 5.23
N ARG A 299 -1.06 9.78 6.43
CA ARG A 299 -1.44 10.92 7.28
C ARG A 299 -0.79 12.21 6.77
N THR A 300 -1.37 12.81 5.74
CA THR A 300 -0.77 13.95 5.01
C THR A 300 -1.10 15.33 5.56
N ASP A 301 -2.17 15.47 6.34
CA ASP A 301 -2.64 16.75 6.91
C ASP A 301 -1.59 17.43 7.79
N LEU A 302 -0.88 16.67 8.61
CA LEU A 302 0.19 17.18 9.46
C LEU A 302 1.37 17.73 8.64
N MET A 303 1.72 17.05 7.55
CA MET A 303 2.80 17.49 6.68
C MET A 303 2.37 18.70 5.83
N ALA A 304 1.11 18.76 5.38
CA ALA A 304 0.57 19.92 4.68
C ALA A 304 0.68 21.19 5.54
N ALA A 305 0.31 21.10 6.82
CA ALA A 305 0.47 22.20 7.77
C ALA A 305 1.95 22.60 7.97
N GLN A 306 2.84 21.63 8.07
CA GLN A 306 4.28 21.88 8.21
C GLN A 306 4.88 22.55 6.97
N VAL A 307 4.57 22.06 5.78
CA VAL A 307 5.03 22.65 4.52
C VAL A 307 4.46 24.05 4.32
N ALA A 308 3.21 24.29 4.71
CA ALA A 308 2.61 25.61 4.64
C ALA A 308 3.36 26.65 5.52
N SER A 309 3.89 26.22 6.66
CA SER A 309 4.65 27.09 7.58
C SER A 309 6.12 27.24 7.19
N SER A 310 6.77 26.19 6.72
CA SER A 310 8.22 26.17 6.42
C SER A 310 8.57 26.53 4.98
N GLY A 311 7.63 26.34 4.04
CA GLY A 311 7.89 26.41 2.60
C GLY A 311 8.71 25.24 2.04
N ARG A 312 9.11 24.25 2.88
CA ARG A 312 9.97 23.13 2.49
C ARG A 312 9.14 21.91 2.18
N GLY A 313 9.19 21.48 0.92
CA GLY A 313 8.51 20.26 0.46
C GLY A 313 9.36 18.98 0.57
N THR A 314 10.60 19.07 1.08
CA THR A 314 11.51 17.93 1.19
C THR A 314 11.82 17.58 2.64
N PHE A 315 12.08 16.29 2.89
CA PHE A 315 12.36 15.74 4.22
C PHE A 315 13.13 14.43 4.10
N PHE A 316 13.75 13.99 5.19
CA PHE A 316 14.23 12.62 5.30
C PHE A 316 13.02 11.71 5.55
N PHE A 317 12.79 10.78 4.62
CA PHE A 317 11.74 9.77 4.70
C PHE A 317 12.28 8.51 5.37
N SER A 318 11.64 8.09 6.44
CA SER A 318 11.98 6.87 7.18
C SER A 318 10.78 5.95 7.28
N MET A 319 10.91 4.74 6.76
CA MET A 319 9.90 3.68 6.86
C MET A 319 10.58 2.32 6.90
N THR A 320 10.07 1.43 7.74
CA THR A 320 10.49 0.03 7.80
C THR A 320 9.28 -0.89 7.66
N VAL A 321 9.52 -2.11 7.18
CA VAL A 321 8.49 -3.15 7.07
C VAL A 321 8.80 -4.29 8.03
N PRO A 322 7.78 -4.91 8.64
CA PRO A 322 7.95 -6.13 9.42
C PRO A 322 8.57 -7.24 8.57
N LYS A 323 9.42 -8.07 9.18
CA LYS A 323 10.06 -9.23 8.50
C LYS A 323 9.18 -10.49 8.56
N ALA A 324 7.86 -10.33 8.46
CA ALA A 324 6.96 -11.45 8.30
C ALA A 324 7.07 -11.98 6.86
N VAL A 325 7.33 -13.28 6.72
CA VAL A 325 7.65 -13.92 5.43
C VAL A 325 6.42 -14.05 4.56
N GLY A 326 6.55 -13.65 3.29
CA GLY A 326 5.54 -13.86 2.26
C GLY A 326 4.31 -12.96 2.33
N LEU A 327 4.41 -11.79 2.98
CA LEU A 327 3.34 -10.80 2.96
C LEU A 327 3.30 -10.04 1.63
N THR A 328 2.09 -9.81 1.13
CA THR A 328 1.82 -9.01 -0.10
C THR A 328 1.87 -7.52 0.14
N GLY A 329 1.61 -7.08 1.35
CA GLY A 329 1.60 -5.71 1.85
C GLY A 329 1.61 -5.72 3.37
N THR A 330 1.75 -4.57 4.00
CA THR A 330 1.74 -4.48 5.46
C THR A 330 1.45 -3.07 5.94
N PHE A 331 0.78 -2.97 7.09
CA PHE A 331 0.73 -1.74 7.86
C PHE A 331 2.16 -1.25 8.17
N VAL A 332 2.39 0.06 8.02
CA VAL A 332 3.71 0.67 8.17
C VAL A 332 3.67 1.91 9.06
N ALA A 333 4.78 2.17 9.73
CA ALA A 333 5.05 3.43 10.39
C ALA A 333 5.99 4.28 9.51
N ILE A 334 5.60 5.52 9.27
CA ILE A 334 6.30 6.45 8.38
C ILE A 334 6.58 7.73 9.14
N ASP A 335 7.84 8.15 9.12
CA ASP A 335 8.26 9.43 9.67
C ASP A 335 8.88 10.32 8.60
N ALA A 336 8.43 11.59 8.60
CA ALA A 336 9.06 12.69 7.88
C ALA A 336 9.90 13.51 8.86
N ILE A 337 11.21 13.66 8.59
CA ILE A 337 12.14 14.37 9.46
C ILE A 337 12.72 15.57 8.69
N GLN A 338 12.45 16.79 9.18
CA GLN A 338 12.95 18.04 8.58
C GLN A 338 14.00 18.76 9.43
#